data_fef84d7dd14a798f04a9b6fe252a45cb
#
_entry.id   fef84d7dd14a798f04a9b6fe252a45cb
#
_cell.length_a   1.000
_cell.length_b   1.000
_cell.length_c   1.000
_cell.angle_alpha   90.00
_cell.angle_beta   90.00
_cell.angle_gamma   90.00
#
_symmetry.space_group_name_H-M   'P 1'
#
loop_
_entity.id
_entity.type
_entity.pdbx_description
1 polymer ?
#
loop_
_entity_poly.entity_id
_entity_poly.type
_entity_poly.pdbx_seq_one_letter_code
_entity_poly.pdbx_strand_id
1 'polypeptide(L)'
;MRGVPDVAANADAATAMALTFSGGVLYPAQGTSAATPLWAAVIALADQDAGHHLGFVNPAIYAIARGPAYHRAFHDVTTGDNSVFWPTGLFTGYTAGPGWDPVTGWGSPNAQYLVPLLAHTAHHGGAGT
;
A
#
# COMPACT_ATOMS: atom_id res chain seq x y z
N MET A 1 -1.62 -20.22 6.70
CA MET A 1 -0.41 -19.45 6.28
C MET A 1 -0.90 -18.06 5.93
N ARG A 2 -0.21 -16.99 6.39
CA ARG A 2 -0.56 -15.61 6.03
C ARG A 2 -0.12 -15.32 4.60
N GLY A 3 -1.02 -14.74 3.78
CA GLY A 3 -0.65 -14.25 2.45
C GLY A 3 0.11 -12.94 2.52
N VAL A 4 0.92 -12.66 1.51
CA VAL A 4 1.62 -11.38 1.24
C VAL A 4 1.44 -11.05 -0.23
N PRO A 5 1.48 -9.77 -0.62
CA PRO A 5 1.60 -8.55 0.19
C PRO A 5 0.27 -8.13 0.85
N ASP A 6 0.33 -7.20 1.80
CA ASP A 6 -0.90 -6.59 2.35
C ASP A 6 -1.46 -5.53 1.39
N VAL A 7 -0.57 -4.71 0.85
CA VAL A 7 -0.87 -3.55 -0.01
C VAL A 7 0.22 -3.34 -1.05
N ALA A 8 -0.03 -2.48 -2.03
CA ALA A 8 0.93 -2.09 -3.06
C ALA A 8 1.06 -0.56 -3.17
N ALA A 9 2.09 -0.12 -3.87
CA ALA A 9 2.21 1.24 -4.37
C ALA A 9 3.10 1.24 -5.61
N ASN A 10 3.23 2.39 -6.29
CA ASN A 10 4.05 2.52 -7.47
C ASN A 10 5.51 2.12 -7.21
N ALA A 11 6.01 1.17 -7.99
CA ALA A 11 7.36 0.63 -7.87
C ALA A 11 8.04 0.45 -9.24
N ASP A 12 7.34 0.75 -10.35
CA ASP A 12 7.85 0.57 -11.70
C ASP A 12 8.89 1.64 -12.06
N ALA A 13 9.97 1.20 -12.71
CA ALA A 13 11.02 2.07 -13.23
C ALA A 13 10.51 3.07 -14.27
N ALA A 14 9.53 2.68 -15.11
CA ALA A 14 8.98 3.54 -16.15
C ALA A 14 8.13 4.70 -15.61
N THR A 15 7.61 4.54 -14.37
CA THR A 15 6.79 5.53 -13.67
C THR A 15 7.44 5.98 -12.35
N ALA A 16 8.76 5.85 -12.25
CA ALA A 16 9.53 6.16 -11.05
C ALA A 16 9.24 7.56 -10.50
N MET A 17 9.24 7.68 -9.19
CA MET A 17 9.12 8.97 -8.51
C MET A 17 10.44 9.73 -8.57
N ALA A 18 10.38 11.04 -8.83
CA ALA A 18 11.56 11.88 -8.79
C ALA A 18 11.95 12.19 -7.33
N LEU A 19 13.15 11.81 -6.94
CA LEU A 19 13.76 12.23 -5.68
C LEU A 19 14.81 13.31 -5.94
N THR A 20 14.75 14.39 -5.15
CA THR A 20 15.77 15.45 -5.19
C THR A 20 16.74 15.24 -4.03
N PHE A 21 18.01 15.08 -4.35
CA PHE A 21 19.09 15.02 -3.38
C PHE A 21 19.76 16.39 -3.18
N SER A 22 20.61 16.47 -2.17
CA SER A 22 21.48 17.63 -1.92
C SER A 22 22.22 18.02 -3.21
N GLY A 23 22.14 19.31 -3.57
CA GLY A 23 22.70 19.83 -4.83
C GLY A 23 21.73 19.77 -6.03
N GLY A 24 20.46 19.43 -5.84
CA GLY A 24 19.42 19.48 -6.89
C GLY A 24 19.47 18.34 -7.92
N VAL A 25 20.23 17.28 -7.63
CA VAL A 25 20.29 16.10 -8.52
C VAL A 25 19.00 15.30 -8.37
N LEU A 26 18.34 15.04 -9.49
CA LEU A 26 17.14 14.19 -9.56
C LEU A 26 17.53 12.72 -9.75
N TYR A 27 16.97 11.86 -8.91
CA TYR A 27 17.09 10.40 -9.02
C TYR A 27 15.71 9.76 -9.19
N PRO A 28 15.57 8.76 -10.07
CA PRO A 28 14.34 7.97 -10.14
C PRO A 28 14.27 7.01 -8.95
N ALA A 29 13.29 7.18 -8.08
CA ALA A 29 12.97 6.23 -7.02
C ALA A 29 12.00 5.18 -7.52
N GLN A 30 12.40 3.91 -7.43
CA GLN A 30 11.63 2.77 -7.91
C GLN A 30 11.72 1.58 -6.93
N GLY A 31 10.99 0.52 -7.24
CA GLY A 31 10.97 -0.69 -6.43
C GLY A 31 10.19 -0.49 -5.12
N THR A 32 10.25 -1.48 -4.26
CA THR A 32 9.69 -1.41 -2.89
C THR A 32 10.33 -0.32 -2.05
N SER A 33 11.54 0.12 -2.43
CA SER A 33 12.24 1.27 -1.83
C SER A 33 11.51 2.60 -2.01
N ALA A 34 10.65 2.72 -3.04
CA ALA A 34 9.77 3.86 -3.26
C ALA A 34 8.38 3.63 -2.64
N ALA A 35 7.82 2.43 -2.81
CA ALA A 35 6.50 2.07 -2.31
C ALA A 35 6.40 2.10 -0.78
N THR A 36 7.41 1.61 -0.08
CA THR A 36 7.41 1.54 1.39
C THR A 36 7.37 2.92 2.06
N PRO A 37 8.24 3.89 1.72
CA PRO A 37 8.16 5.22 2.33
C PRO A 37 6.89 5.98 1.92
N LEU A 38 6.29 5.71 0.76
CA LEU A 38 4.98 6.26 0.41
C LEU A 38 3.91 5.80 1.41
N TRP A 39 3.84 4.51 1.71
CA TRP A 39 2.94 3.98 2.73
C TRP A 39 3.26 4.53 4.12
N ALA A 40 4.54 4.66 4.49
CA ALA A 40 4.93 5.28 5.75
C ALA A 40 4.42 6.72 5.86
N ALA A 41 4.47 7.49 4.77
CA ALA A 41 3.93 8.86 4.73
C ALA A 41 2.39 8.87 4.89
N VAL A 42 1.67 7.93 4.25
CA VAL A 42 0.21 7.81 4.40
C VAL A 42 -0.15 7.51 5.86
N ILE A 43 0.59 6.60 6.53
CA ILE A 43 0.36 6.28 7.94
C ILE A 43 0.70 7.49 8.85
N ALA A 44 1.79 8.21 8.57
CA ALA A 44 2.15 9.41 9.33
C ALA A 44 1.07 10.51 9.23
N LEU A 45 0.45 10.68 8.05
CA LEU A 45 -0.70 11.56 7.89
C LEU A 45 -1.92 11.09 8.68
N ALA A 46 -2.15 9.78 8.75
CA ALA A 46 -3.23 9.22 9.55
C ALA A 46 -2.98 9.37 11.06
N ASP A 47 -1.74 9.22 11.52
CA ASP A 47 -1.33 9.53 12.90
C ASP A 47 -1.59 11.00 13.24
N GLN A 48 -1.25 11.90 12.31
CA GLN A 48 -1.49 13.34 12.48
C GLN A 48 -2.99 13.66 12.56
N ASP A 49 -3.80 13.08 11.69
CA ASP A 49 -5.25 13.27 11.66
C ASP A 49 -5.93 12.70 12.93
N ALA A 50 -5.45 11.57 13.42
CA ALA A 50 -5.89 10.96 14.67
C ALA A 50 -5.45 11.73 15.94
N GLY A 51 -4.40 12.54 15.85
CA GLY A 51 -3.77 13.23 16.99
C GLY A 51 -2.92 12.30 17.89
N HIS A 52 -2.66 11.07 17.47
CA HIS A 52 -1.82 10.09 18.17
C HIS A 52 -1.33 8.99 17.22
N HIS A 53 -0.33 8.24 17.64
CA HIS A 53 0.16 7.09 16.86
C HIS A 53 -0.86 5.96 16.83
N LEU A 54 -1.19 5.50 15.62
CA LEU A 54 -2.14 4.40 15.39
C LEU A 54 -1.54 3.02 15.73
N GLY A 55 -0.21 2.93 15.79
CA GLY A 55 0.49 1.68 16.06
C GLY A 55 0.38 0.67 14.92
N PHE A 56 -0.03 -0.57 15.20
CA PHE A 56 -0.13 -1.63 14.20
C PHE A 56 -1.42 -1.47 13.38
N VAL A 57 -1.31 -0.87 12.20
CA VAL A 57 -2.45 -0.46 11.35
C VAL A 57 -3.02 -1.57 10.46
N ASN A 58 -2.34 -2.71 10.29
CA ASN A 58 -2.81 -3.75 9.37
C ASN A 58 -4.25 -4.22 9.64
N PRO A 59 -4.70 -4.44 10.89
CA PRO A 59 -6.09 -4.80 11.15
C PRO A 59 -7.09 -3.76 10.63
N ALA A 60 -6.78 -2.47 10.78
CA ALA A 60 -7.61 -1.37 10.29
C ALA A 60 -7.64 -1.34 8.75
N ILE A 61 -6.49 -1.50 8.08
CA ILE A 61 -6.39 -1.62 6.62
C ILE A 61 -7.30 -2.74 6.12
N TYR A 62 -7.23 -3.94 6.73
CA TYR A 62 -8.05 -5.08 6.33
C TYR A 62 -9.55 -4.87 6.64
N ALA A 63 -9.90 -4.17 7.71
CA ALA A 63 -11.28 -3.84 8.03
C ALA A 63 -11.87 -2.87 6.98
N ILE A 64 -11.13 -1.83 6.61
CA ILE A 64 -11.53 -0.86 5.58
C ILE A 64 -11.66 -1.57 4.22
N ALA A 65 -10.67 -2.39 3.86
CA ALA A 65 -10.63 -3.07 2.57
C ALA A 65 -11.75 -4.13 2.40
N ARG A 66 -12.22 -4.73 3.49
CA ARG A 66 -13.37 -5.66 3.47
C ARG A 66 -14.73 -4.96 3.57
N GLY A 67 -14.72 -3.66 3.81
CA GLY A 67 -15.91 -2.86 4.01
C GLY A 67 -16.36 -2.12 2.73
N PRO A 68 -17.48 -1.39 2.83
CA PRO A 68 -18.06 -0.65 1.69
C PRO A 68 -17.17 0.51 1.20
N ALA A 69 -16.16 0.89 1.98
CA ALA A 69 -15.23 1.97 1.62
C ALA A 69 -14.08 1.53 0.71
N TYR A 70 -13.95 0.23 0.41
CA TYR A 70 -12.81 -0.33 -0.33
C TYR A 70 -12.45 0.45 -1.59
N HIS A 71 -13.38 0.55 -2.54
CA HIS A 71 -13.13 1.20 -3.83
C HIS A 71 -12.92 2.72 -3.77
N ARG A 72 -13.13 3.34 -2.59
CA ARG A 72 -12.79 4.75 -2.34
C ARG A 72 -11.42 4.89 -1.70
N ALA A 73 -11.07 3.96 -0.81
CA ALA A 73 -9.84 3.98 -0.03
C ALA A 73 -8.65 3.36 -0.77
N PHE A 74 -8.90 2.47 -1.73
CA PHE A 74 -7.87 1.77 -2.49
C PHE A 74 -8.16 1.81 -3.99
N HIS A 75 -7.09 1.81 -4.77
CA HIS A 75 -7.12 1.50 -6.19
C HIS A 75 -6.80 0.00 -6.35
N ASP A 76 -7.82 -0.77 -6.67
CA ASP A 76 -7.72 -2.20 -6.90
C ASP A 76 -6.98 -2.48 -8.23
N VAL A 77 -5.92 -3.27 -8.16
CA VAL A 77 -5.13 -3.65 -9.34
C VAL A 77 -5.59 -5.04 -9.79
N THR A 78 -6.38 -5.09 -10.84
CA THR A 78 -7.09 -6.31 -11.26
C THR A 78 -6.47 -7.02 -12.46
N THR A 79 -5.35 -6.52 -13.00
CA THR A 79 -4.69 -7.07 -14.18
C THR A 79 -3.18 -7.11 -14.03
N GLY A 80 -2.54 -8.05 -14.71
CA GLY A 80 -1.10 -8.28 -14.64
C GLY A 80 -0.75 -9.48 -13.78
N ASP A 81 0.52 -9.75 -13.66
CA ASP A 81 1.08 -10.85 -12.86
C ASP A 81 2.48 -10.50 -12.34
N ASN A 82 2.99 -11.30 -11.41
CA ASN A 82 4.35 -11.15 -10.89
C ASN A 82 5.30 -12.25 -11.37
N SER A 83 5.07 -12.79 -12.56
CA SER A 83 5.99 -13.71 -13.21
C SER A 83 7.30 -13.02 -13.57
N VAL A 84 8.41 -13.75 -13.48
CA VAL A 84 9.75 -13.21 -13.72
C VAL A 84 10.47 -14.04 -14.77
N PHE A 85 11.02 -13.36 -15.76
CA PHE A 85 11.95 -13.94 -16.72
C PHE A 85 13.38 -13.91 -16.15
N TRP A 86 13.97 -15.07 -15.99
CA TRP A 86 15.34 -15.26 -15.54
C TRP A 86 16.16 -15.91 -16.66
N PRO A 87 17.49 -15.82 -16.69
CA PRO A 87 18.29 -16.50 -17.70
C PRO A 87 18.05 -18.02 -17.83
N THR A 88 17.52 -18.63 -16.78
CA THR A 88 17.17 -20.07 -16.71
C THR A 88 15.74 -20.39 -17.18
N GLY A 89 14.92 -19.38 -17.52
CA GLY A 89 13.54 -19.54 -17.97
C GLY A 89 12.52 -18.65 -17.28
N LEU A 90 11.25 -18.87 -17.60
CA LEU A 90 10.11 -18.17 -16.98
C LEU A 90 9.75 -18.83 -15.65
N PHE A 91 9.75 -18.04 -14.58
CA PHE A 91 9.14 -18.41 -13.30
C PHE A 91 7.73 -17.83 -13.27
N THR A 92 6.73 -18.71 -13.38
CA THR A 92 5.32 -18.31 -13.33
C THR A 92 4.96 -17.86 -11.92
N GLY A 93 4.47 -16.63 -11.82
CA GLY A 93 3.97 -16.04 -10.59
C GLY A 93 2.45 -16.17 -10.44
N TYR A 94 1.88 -15.29 -9.65
CA TYR A 94 0.45 -15.16 -9.46
C TYR A 94 -0.11 -14.09 -10.39
N THR A 95 -1.40 -14.19 -10.68
CA THR A 95 -2.16 -13.19 -11.46
C THR A 95 -2.91 -12.26 -10.51
N ALA A 96 -2.92 -10.97 -10.81
CA ALA A 96 -3.75 -9.99 -10.13
C ALA A 96 -5.23 -10.20 -10.46
N GLY A 97 -6.11 -9.88 -9.51
CA GLY A 97 -7.55 -10.05 -9.64
C GLY A 97 -8.33 -9.12 -8.72
N PRO A 98 -9.66 -9.10 -8.80
CA PRO A 98 -10.48 -8.22 -7.96
C PRO A 98 -10.31 -8.50 -6.46
N GLY A 99 -10.15 -7.44 -5.68
CA GLY A 99 -9.96 -7.52 -4.24
C GLY A 99 -8.53 -7.89 -3.86
N TRP A 100 -8.36 -8.60 -2.75
CA TRP A 100 -7.02 -9.04 -2.34
C TRP A 100 -6.48 -10.13 -3.25
N ASP A 101 -5.28 -9.92 -3.76
CA ASP A 101 -4.53 -10.92 -4.52
C ASP A 101 -3.05 -10.99 -4.06
N PRO A 102 -2.34 -12.09 -4.40
CA PRO A 102 -0.94 -12.29 -3.98
C PRO A 102 0.08 -11.51 -4.82
N VAL A 103 -0.35 -10.63 -5.72
CA VAL A 103 0.51 -9.73 -6.50
C VAL A 103 0.55 -8.34 -5.87
N THR A 104 -0.63 -7.78 -5.54
CA THR A 104 -0.80 -6.37 -5.13
C THR A 104 -1.48 -6.19 -3.77
N GLY A 105 -1.87 -7.27 -3.09
CA GLY A 105 -2.63 -7.19 -1.86
C GLY A 105 -3.98 -6.50 -2.09
N TRP A 106 -4.34 -5.53 -1.26
CA TRP A 106 -5.55 -4.71 -1.43
C TRP A 106 -5.39 -3.57 -2.42
N GLY A 107 -4.25 -3.47 -3.13
CA GLY A 107 -3.96 -2.42 -4.09
C GLY A 107 -3.26 -1.21 -3.47
N SER A 108 -3.23 -0.09 -4.21
CA SER A 108 -2.55 1.13 -3.81
C SER A 108 -3.46 2.11 -3.06
N PRO A 109 -2.90 3.01 -2.21
CA PRO A 109 -3.71 3.87 -1.36
C PRO A 109 -4.33 5.04 -2.13
N ASN A 110 -5.61 5.32 -1.90
CA ASN A 110 -6.20 6.62 -2.15
C ASN A 110 -6.15 7.42 -0.83
N ALA A 111 -5.06 8.14 -0.61
CA ALA A 111 -4.76 8.78 0.67
C ALA A 111 -5.85 9.76 1.12
N GLN A 112 -6.53 10.44 0.18
CA GLN A 112 -7.61 11.37 0.49
C GLN A 112 -8.74 10.72 1.32
N TYR A 113 -9.02 9.45 1.05
CA TYR A 113 -10.07 8.70 1.75
C TYR A 113 -9.52 7.75 2.80
N LEU A 114 -8.34 7.16 2.55
CA LEU A 114 -7.75 6.18 3.46
C LEU A 114 -7.27 6.81 4.77
N VAL A 115 -6.65 8.00 4.71
CA VAL A 115 -6.12 8.69 5.90
C VAL A 115 -7.21 8.91 6.95
N PRO A 116 -8.34 9.60 6.66
CA PRO A 116 -9.37 9.79 7.69
C PRO A 116 -10.02 8.48 8.13
N LEU A 117 -10.15 7.48 7.25
CA LEU A 117 -10.70 6.18 7.64
C LEU A 117 -9.79 5.45 8.63
N LEU A 118 -8.47 5.47 8.44
CA LEU A 118 -7.52 4.91 9.39
C LEU A 118 -7.57 5.64 10.74
N ALA A 119 -7.56 6.97 10.72
CA ALA A 119 -7.65 7.79 11.92
C ALA A 119 -8.90 7.49 12.74
N HIS A 120 -10.05 7.32 12.09
CA HIS A 120 -11.32 7.03 12.79
C HIS A 120 -11.45 5.57 13.24
N THR A 121 -10.91 4.60 12.51
CA THR A 121 -11.02 3.17 12.85
C THR A 121 -10.24 2.84 14.13
N ALA A 122 -9.14 3.54 14.38
CA ALA A 122 -8.33 3.33 15.58
C ALA A 122 -9.04 3.75 16.90
N HIS A 123 -9.99 4.69 16.84
CA HIS A 123 -10.76 5.10 18.03
C HIS A 123 -11.73 4.03 18.55
N HIS A 124 -12.07 3.02 17.75
CA HIS A 124 -13.04 1.99 18.15
C HIS A 124 -12.38 0.70 18.68
N GLY A 125 -11.06 0.58 18.60
CA GLY A 125 -10.30 -0.60 19.08
C GLY A 125 -9.80 -0.51 20.52
N GLY A 126 -9.96 0.63 21.19
CA GLY A 126 -9.40 0.91 22.53
C GLY A 126 -10.36 0.78 23.72
N ALA A 127 -11.59 0.34 23.50
CA ALA A 127 -12.56 0.16 24.58
C ALA A 127 -12.81 -1.34 24.83
N GLY A 128 -11.86 -2.01 25.47
CA GLY A 128 -12.00 -3.41 25.82
C GLY A 128 -10.83 -3.97 26.61
N THR A 129 -10.68 -3.58 27.89
CA THR A 129 -10.18 -4.41 29.01
C THR A 129 -10.72 -3.86 30.30
#